data_0492da43ec9b44ce79d26777f9d5a0a7
#
_entry.id   0492da43ec9b44ce79d26777f9d5a0a7
#
_cell.length_a   1.000
_cell.length_b   1.000
_cell.length_c   1.000
_cell.angle_alpha   90.00
_cell.angle_beta   90.00
_cell.angle_gamma   90.00
#
_symmetry.space_group_name_H-M   'P 1'
#
loop_
_entity.id
_entity.type
_entity.pdbx_description
1 polymer ?
#
loop_
_entity_poly.entity_id
_entity_poly.type
_entity_poly.pdbx_seq_one_letter_code
_entity_poly.pdbx_strand_id
1 'polypeptide(L)'
;LRVVKAVEEVLHGNCMLCIDGGDTQAWTDSSYVIKKPGNYVKGGPLGCMGVGVPFAIGSKVAYPDRQVVLITGDGAVGMNLMEFESAVRHNIPFLCIVCNDKSWGMTKHQHWLNYGKENTPAGHEMPFIKFHEIVQSMGGYGELVENPADLIPAIERSIKSGLPSLVNVITNPDATSAATHAITAMMTPKE
;
A
#
# COMPACT_ATOMS: atom_id res chain seq x y z
N LEU A 1 -7.78 0.61 7.59
CA LEU A 1 -8.39 1.91 7.99
C LEU A 1 -7.44 2.81 8.79
N ARG A 2 -6.69 2.30 9.78
CA ARG A 2 -5.77 3.13 10.60
C ARG A 2 -4.68 3.80 9.76
N VAL A 3 -4.10 3.11 8.78
CA VAL A 3 -3.08 3.68 7.88
C VAL A 3 -3.62 4.89 7.13
N VAL A 4 -4.81 4.78 6.54
CA VAL A 4 -5.46 5.88 5.81
C VAL A 4 -5.71 7.08 6.72
N LYS A 5 -6.24 6.83 7.92
CA LYS A 5 -6.48 7.90 8.91
C LYS A 5 -5.19 8.57 9.38
N ALA A 6 -4.12 7.80 9.59
CA ALA A 6 -2.82 8.37 9.97
C ALA A 6 -2.26 9.29 8.87
N VAL A 7 -2.39 8.90 7.60
CA VAL A 7 -2.00 9.75 6.46
C VAL A 7 -2.85 11.02 6.41
N GLU A 8 -4.17 10.92 6.63
CA GLU A 8 -5.06 12.10 6.68
C GLU A 8 -4.72 13.03 7.84
N GLU A 9 -4.39 12.48 9.01
CA GLU A 9 -4.02 13.24 10.21
C GLU A 9 -2.70 13.98 10.04
N VAL A 10 -1.68 13.36 9.46
CA VAL A 10 -0.37 14.00 9.25
C VAL A 10 -0.40 15.00 8.10
N LEU A 11 -1.10 14.71 7.00
CA LEU A 11 -1.00 15.49 5.77
C LEU A 11 -2.24 16.33 5.46
N HIS A 12 -3.33 16.15 6.21
CA HIS A 12 -4.58 16.92 6.05
C HIS A 12 -5.11 16.98 4.61
N GLY A 13 -4.86 15.95 3.82
CA GLY A 13 -5.20 15.87 2.39
C GLY A 13 -4.28 16.67 1.45
N ASN A 14 -3.16 17.20 1.95
CA ASN A 14 -2.17 17.94 1.15
C ASN A 14 -1.10 17.01 0.54
N CYS A 15 -1.52 15.91 -0.06
CA CYS A 15 -0.62 15.00 -0.76
C CYS A 15 -1.21 14.55 -2.10
N MET A 16 -0.34 14.04 -2.95
CA MET A 16 -0.71 13.13 -4.05
C MET A 16 -0.74 11.73 -3.47
N LEU A 17 -1.91 11.09 -3.44
CA LEU A 17 -2.05 9.73 -2.97
C LEU A 17 -2.05 8.76 -4.14
N CYS A 18 -1.06 7.89 -4.18
CA CYS A 18 -1.00 6.73 -5.06
C CYS A 18 -1.45 5.49 -4.27
N ILE A 19 -2.18 4.61 -4.89
CA ILE A 19 -2.59 3.35 -4.26
C ILE A 19 -2.37 2.16 -5.17
N ASP A 20 -2.08 1.02 -4.55
CA ASP A 20 -1.87 -0.25 -5.23
C ASP A 20 -2.26 -1.43 -4.34
N GLY A 21 -2.56 -2.56 -4.97
CA GLY A 21 -2.94 -3.79 -4.28
C GLY A 21 -4.45 -4.04 -4.29
N GLY A 22 -4.86 -5.16 -3.69
CA GLY A 22 -6.25 -5.60 -3.62
C GLY A 22 -7.01 -4.99 -2.45
N ASP A 23 -7.01 -5.67 -1.28
CA ASP A 23 -7.69 -5.20 -0.08
C ASP A 23 -7.20 -3.83 0.39
N THR A 24 -5.91 -3.54 0.28
CA THR A 24 -5.34 -2.23 0.62
C THR A 24 -5.96 -1.11 -0.20
N GLN A 25 -6.11 -1.32 -1.52
CA GLN A 25 -6.82 -0.38 -2.38
C GLN A 25 -8.29 -0.25 -1.97
N ALA A 26 -8.99 -1.36 -1.75
CA ALA A 26 -10.39 -1.36 -1.38
C ALA A 26 -10.65 -0.61 -0.06
N TRP A 27 -9.80 -0.81 0.95
CA TRP A 27 -9.85 -0.06 2.21
C TRP A 27 -9.58 1.43 2.02
N THR A 28 -8.65 1.80 1.14
CA THR A 28 -8.30 3.20 0.87
C THR A 28 -9.41 3.88 0.07
N ASP A 29 -9.92 3.25 -0.99
CA ASP A 29 -11.03 3.76 -1.80
C ASP A 29 -12.29 4.06 -0.96
N SER A 30 -12.54 3.25 0.07
CA SER A 30 -13.74 3.39 0.91
C SER A 30 -13.60 4.38 2.07
N SER A 31 -12.39 4.83 2.38
CA SER A 31 -12.14 5.61 3.61
C SER A 31 -11.36 6.92 3.41
N TYR A 32 -10.63 7.08 2.31
CA TYR A 32 -9.89 8.32 2.04
C TYR A 32 -10.77 9.39 1.41
N VAL A 33 -10.69 10.62 1.92
CA VAL A 33 -11.43 11.76 1.37
C VAL A 33 -10.52 12.58 0.48
N ILE A 34 -10.79 12.54 -0.84
CA ILE A 34 -10.05 13.33 -1.84
C ILE A 34 -10.42 14.81 -1.66
N LYS A 35 -9.46 15.63 -1.26
CA LYS A 35 -9.65 17.08 -1.02
C LYS A 35 -9.53 17.92 -2.30
N LYS A 36 -8.76 17.45 -3.28
CA LYS A 36 -8.51 18.17 -4.55
C LYS A 36 -8.57 17.21 -5.72
N PRO A 37 -9.23 17.56 -6.84
CA PRO A 37 -9.16 16.78 -8.07
C PRO A 37 -7.72 16.55 -8.51
N GLY A 38 -7.43 15.36 -9.06
CA GLY A 38 -6.10 14.99 -9.53
C GLY A 38 -5.11 14.54 -8.43
N ASN A 39 -5.53 14.53 -7.15
CA ASN A 39 -4.67 14.10 -6.04
C ASN A 39 -4.73 12.58 -5.75
N TYR A 40 -5.30 11.80 -6.62
CA TYR A 40 -5.54 10.38 -6.41
C TYR A 40 -5.19 9.58 -7.67
N VAL A 41 -4.25 8.65 -7.55
CA VAL A 41 -3.71 7.86 -8.67
C VAL A 41 -3.80 6.38 -8.34
N LYS A 42 -4.38 5.60 -9.24
CA LYS A 42 -4.51 4.14 -9.12
C LYS A 42 -4.51 3.43 -10.47
N GLY A 43 -4.34 2.12 -10.47
CA GLY A 43 -4.21 1.28 -11.66
C GLY A 43 -5.41 1.19 -12.61
N GLY A 44 -6.52 1.88 -12.32
CA GLY A 44 -7.70 1.92 -13.17
C GLY A 44 -8.45 0.58 -13.28
N PRO A 45 -9.32 0.42 -14.29
CA PRO A 45 -10.28 -0.70 -14.36
C PRO A 45 -9.63 -2.06 -14.67
N LEU A 46 -8.42 -2.09 -15.18
CA LEU A 46 -7.71 -3.35 -15.47
C LEU A 46 -7.16 -4.04 -14.21
N GLY A 47 -7.13 -3.33 -13.07
CA GLY A 47 -6.73 -3.91 -11.78
C GLY A 47 -5.27 -4.38 -11.71
N CYS A 48 -4.38 -3.81 -12.53
CA CYS A 48 -2.96 -4.17 -12.51
C CYS A 48 -2.35 -3.85 -11.16
N MET A 49 -1.63 -4.80 -10.57
CA MET A 49 -0.82 -4.61 -9.37
C MET A 49 0.65 -4.35 -9.73
N GLY A 50 1.42 -3.84 -8.76
CA GLY A 50 2.83 -3.49 -8.95
C GLY A 50 3.06 -2.13 -9.61
N VAL A 51 1.99 -1.37 -9.85
CA VAL A 51 2.07 -0.03 -10.48
C VAL A 51 2.34 1.09 -9.47
N GLY A 52 2.19 0.82 -8.17
CA GLY A 52 2.22 1.83 -7.11
C GLY A 52 3.53 2.60 -7.03
N VAL A 53 4.67 1.90 -6.97
CA VAL A 53 6.00 2.54 -6.89
C VAL A 53 6.27 3.38 -8.14
N PRO A 54 6.10 2.88 -9.38
CA PRO A 54 6.21 3.68 -10.59
C PRO A 54 5.28 4.90 -10.61
N PHE A 55 4.04 4.77 -10.13
CA PHE A 55 3.11 5.90 -10.05
C PHE A 55 3.55 6.95 -9.03
N ALA A 56 4.09 6.55 -7.89
CA ALA A 56 4.63 7.48 -6.90
C ALA A 56 5.84 8.26 -7.46
N ILE A 57 6.75 7.58 -8.15
CA ILE A 57 7.89 8.20 -8.83
C ILE A 57 7.39 9.19 -9.89
N GLY A 58 6.52 8.75 -10.80
CA GLY A 58 5.96 9.59 -11.85
C GLY A 58 5.20 10.80 -11.30
N SER A 59 4.43 10.62 -10.24
CA SER A 59 3.72 11.70 -9.55
C SER A 59 4.68 12.72 -8.94
N LYS A 60 5.79 12.25 -8.33
CA LYS A 60 6.79 13.15 -7.73
C LYS A 60 7.58 13.91 -8.79
N VAL A 61 7.88 13.29 -9.91
CA VAL A 61 8.52 13.95 -11.06
C VAL A 61 7.61 15.02 -11.67
N ALA A 62 6.31 14.70 -11.82
CA ALA A 62 5.34 15.65 -12.37
C ALA A 62 5.03 16.82 -11.42
N TYR A 63 5.12 16.59 -10.12
CA TYR A 63 4.81 17.58 -9.07
C TYR A 63 5.90 17.60 -8.00
N PRO A 64 7.09 18.14 -8.29
CA PRO A 64 8.28 18.04 -7.42
C PRO A 64 8.09 18.69 -6.04
N ASP A 65 7.25 19.73 -5.95
CA ASP A 65 7.01 20.45 -4.68
C ASP A 65 5.94 19.80 -3.80
N ARG A 66 5.28 18.74 -4.29
CA ARG A 66 4.19 18.10 -3.55
C ARG A 66 4.68 16.89 -2.77
N GLN A 67 4.09 16.67 -1.60
CA GLN A 67 4.23 15.39 -0.92
C GLN A 67 3.50 14.30 -1.71
N VAL A 68 4.21 13.22 -2.01
CA VAL A 68 3.64 12.03 -2.63
C VAL A 68 3.63 10.89 -1.61
N VAL A 69 2.51 10.22 -1.50
CA VAL A 69 2.32 9.05 -0.64
C VAL A 69 1.79 7.89 -1.47
N LEU A 70 2.38 6.73 -1.30
CA LEU A 70 1.88 5.46 -1.81
C LEU A 70 1.38 4.63 -0.63
N ILE A 71 0.14 4.15 -0.70
CA ILE A 71 -0.37 3.09 0.19
C ILE A 71 -0.52 1.82 -0.65
N THR A 72 0.14 0.74 -0.25
CA THR A 72 0.18 -0.50 -1.03
C THR A 72 0.15 -1.74 -0.14
N GLY A 73 -0.19 -2.89 -0.71
CA GLY A 73 -0.03 -4.19 -0.05
C GLY A 73 1.37 -4.77 -0.27
N ASP A 74 1.73 -5.73 0.56
CA ASP A 74 3.02 -6.44 0.50
C ASP A 74 3.21 -7.21 -0.82
N GLY A 75 2.18 -7.90 -1.31
CA GLY A 75 2.23 -8.56 -2.61
C GLY A 75 2.44 -7.58 -3.77
N ALA A 76 1.74 -6.45 -3.75
CA ALA A 76 1.82 -5.46 -4.82
C ALA A 76 3.18 -4.75 -4.85
N VAL A 77 3.69 -4.30 -3.70
CA VAL A 77 5.01 -3.63 -3.63
C VAL A 77 6.14 -4.59 -4.04
N GLY A 78 6.02 -5.87 -3.72
CA GLY A 78 7.01 -6.88 -4.09
C GLY A 78 7.24 -7.01 -5.59
N MET A 79 6.25 -6.65 -6.42
CA MET A 79 6.37 -6.76 -7.89
C MET A 79 7.33 -5.72 -8.50
N ASN A 80 7.43 -4.51 -7.91
CA ASN A 80 8.26 -3.43 -8.44
C ASN A 80 9.05 -2.68 -7.36
N LEU A 81 9.40 -3.37 -6.26
CA LEU A 81 10.19 -2.78 -5.18
C LEU A 81 11.54 -2.22 -5.64
N MET A 82 12.16 -2.85 -6.64
CA MET A 82 13.47 -2.45 -7.15
C MET A 82 13.48 -1.05 -7.77
N GLU A 83 12.31 -0.49 -8.13
CA GLU A 83 12.21 0.90 -8.59
C GLU A 83 12.55 1.94 -7.49
N PHE A 84 12.65 1.51 -6.21
CA PHE A 84 13.22 2.36 -5.17
C PHE A 84 14.70 2.74 -5.45
N GLU A 85 15.46 1.85 -6.11
CA GLU A 85 16.83 2.20 -6.54
C GLU A 85 16.80 3.40 -7.49
N SER A 86 15.91 3.38 -8.48
CA SER A 86 15.72 4.51 -9.40
C SER A 86 15.36 5.80 -8.67
N ALA A 87 14.45 5.72 -7.69
CA ALA A 87 14.05 6.87 -6.89
C ALA A 87 15.22 7.43 -6.05
N VAL A 88 16.01 6.56 -5.43
CA VAL A 88 17.19 6.96 -4.63
C VAL A 88 18.23 7.61 -5.53
N ARG A 89 18.60 6.96 -6.64
CA ARG A 89 19.61 7.44 -7.58
C ARG A 89 19.29 8.79 -8.17
N HIS A 90 17.99 9.09 -8.37
CA HIS A 90 17.52 10.36 -8.95
C HIS A 90 17.02 11.36 -7.91
N ASN A 91 17.17 11.08 -6.61
CA ASN A 91 16.69 11.94 -5.51
C ASN A 91 15.19 12.31 -5.65
N ILE A 92 14.35 11.31 -5.84
CA ILE A 92 12.89 11.45 -6.00
C ILE A 92 12.21 11.00 -4.70
N PRO A 93 12.09 11.88 -3.66
CA PRO A 93 11.55 11.51 -2.38
C PRO A 93 10.03 11.31 -2.44
N PHE A 94 9.56 10.17 -1.95
CA PHE A 94 8.16 9.87 -1.68
C PHE A 94 8.05 8.95 -0.48
N LEU A 95 6.86 8.88 0.13
CA LEU A 95 6.56 7.97 1.22
C LEU A 95 5.75 6.78 0.70
N CYS A 96 6.26 5.57 0.89
CA CYS A 96 5.54 4.33 0.67
C CYS A 96 5.14 3.72 2.01
N ILE A 97 3.86 3.40 2.20
CA ILE A 97 3.36 2.67 3.35
C ILE A 97 2.86 1.31 2.87
N VAL A 98 3.51 0.26 3.34
CA VAL A 98 3.16 -1.12 3.00
C VAL A 98 2.27 -1.70 4.08
N CYS A 99 1.05 -2.06 3.74
CA CYS A 99 0.19 -2.87 4.58
C CYS A 99 0.59 -4.33 4.42
N ASN A 100 1.39 -4.85 5.37
CA ASN A 100 1.99 -6.18 5.31
C ASN A 100 1.18 -7.15 6.17
N ASP A 101 0.35 -7.95 5.54
CA ASP A 101 -0.42 -9.03 6.16
C ASP A 101 0.19 -10.43 5.89
N LYS A 102 1.34 -10.47 5.23
CA LYS A 102 2.07 -11.69 4.83
C LYS A 102 1.24 -12.58 3.91
N SER A 103 0.45 -11.98 3.03
CA SER A 103 -0.40 -12.77 2.13
C SER A 103 -0.87 -12.02 0.89
N TRP A 104 -1.29 -12.76 -0.12
CA TRP A 104 -2.15 -12.28 -1.19
C TRP A 104 -3.58 -12.09 -0.65
N GLY A 105 -3.76 -11.09 0.22
CA GLY A 105 -4.93 -10.97 1.09
C GLY A 105 -6.26 -11.03 0.35
N MET A 106 -6.46 -10.22 -0.70
CA MET A 106 -7.73 -10.19 -1.43
C MET A 106 -8.09 -11.55 -2.04
N THR A 107 -7.15 -12.21 -2.70
CA THR A 107 -7.39 -13.54 -3.31
C THR A 107 -7.61 -14.62 -2.25
N LYS A 108 -6.88 -14.55 -1.13
CA LYS A 108 -7.09 -15.41 0.04
C LYS A 108 -8.51 -15.25 0.60
N HIS A 109 -8.94 -14.01 0.82
CA HIS A 109 -10.26 -13.72 1.37
C HIS A 109 -11.40 -14.10 0.41
N GLN A 110 -11.24 -13.89 -0.90
CA GLN A 110 -12.19 -14.37 -1.91
C GLN A 110 -12.30 -15.90 -1.89
N HIS A 111 -11.17 -16.60 -1.73
CA HIS A 111 -11.16 -18.05 -1.59
C HIS A 111 -11.93 -18.50 -0.34
N TRP A 112 -11.69 -17.86 0.81
CA TRP A 112 -12.40 -18.15 2.05
C TRP A 112 -13.92 -17.97 1.94
N LEU A 113 -14.34 -16.91 1.26
CA LEU A 113 -15.77 -16.61 1.06
C LEU A 113 -16.48 -17.64 0.17
N ASN A 114 -15.76 -18.25 -0.78
CA ASN A 114 -16.32 -19.20 -1.72
C ASN A 114 -16.22 -20.66 -1.24
N TYR A 115 -15.14 -21.02 -0.53
CA TYR A 115 -14.80 -22.43 -0.28
C TYR A 115 -14.53 -22.76 1.19
N GLY A 116 -14.59 -21.76 2.08
CA GLY A 116 -14.24 -21.92 3.50
C GLY A 116 -12.75 -21.72 3.77
N LYS A 117 -12.47 -21.23 4.98
CA LYS A 117 -11.11 -20.90 5.43
C LYS A 117 -10.21 -22.14 5.53
N GLU A 118 -10.79 -23.27 5.88
CA GLU A 118 -10.13 -24.58 6.01
C GLU A 118 -9.64 -25.15 4.69
N ASN A 119 -10.19 -24.68 3.58
CA ASN A 119 -9.85 -25.14 2.23
C ASN A 119 -8.84 -24.21 1.52
N THR A 120 -8.19 -23.29 2.25
CA THR A 120 -7.26 -22.33 1.66
C THR A 120 -6.06 -23.07 1.01
N PRO A 121 -5.87 -22.95 -0.32
CA PRO A 121 -4.75 -23.61 -0.97
C PRO A 121 -3.42 -22.95 -0.64
N ALA A 122 -2.32 -23.68 -0.79
CA ALA A 122 -0.98 -23.14 -0.72
C ALA A 122 -0.78 -22.00 -1.75
N GLY A 123 0.06 -21.04 -1.40
CA GLY A 123 0.42 -19.93 -2.30
C GLY A 123 -0.26 -18.60 -2.01
N HIS A 124 -1.23 -18.55 -1.09
CA HIS A 124 -1.76 -17.26 -0.61
C HIS A 124 -0.90 -16.66 0.51
N GLU A 125 -0.22 -17.46 1.28
CA GLU A 125 0.65 -17.00 2.35
C GLU A 125 2.04 -16.65 1.83
N MET A 126 2.61 -15.58 2.37
CA MET A 126 3.96 -15.13 2.09
C MET A 126 4.78 -15.10 3.38
N PRO A 127 6.10 -15.30 3.31
CA PRO A 127 6.97 -15.05 4.45
C PRO A 127 6.94 -13.56 4.80
N PHE A 128 7.29 -13.24 6.05
CA PHE A 128 7.50 -11.85 6.42
C PHE A 128 8.72 -11.28 5.66
N ILE A 129 8.45 -10.39 4.72
CA ILE A 129 9.49 -9.71 3.96
C ILE A 129 9.79 -8.37 4.62
N LYS A 130 11.05 -8.12 4.91
CA LYS A 130 11.55 -6.90 5.52
C LYS A 130 11.77 -5.81 4.45
N PHE A 131 10.72 -5.37 3.79
CA PHE A 131 10.80 -4.37 2.73
C PHE A 131 11.53 -3.10 3.15
N HIS A 132 11.38 -2.67 4.40
CA HIS A 132 12.07 -1.51 4.97
C HIS A 132 13.60 -1.68 4.96
N GLU A 133 14.12 -2.87 5.32
CA GLU A 133 15.57 -3.15 5.27
C GLU A 133 16.10 -3.18 3.82
N ILE A 134 15.29 -3.69 2.89
CA ILE A 134 15.67 -3.70 1.46
C ILE A 134 15.80 -2.27 0.93
N VAL A 135 14.84 -1.39 1.25
CA VAL A 135 14.92 0.02 0.85
C VAL A 135 16.09 0.74 1.52
N GLN A 136 16.39 0.44 2.78
CA GLN A 136 17.59 0.96 3.46
C GLN A 136 18.88 0.53 2.75
N SER A 137 18.95 -0.72 2.28
CA SER A 137 20.13 -1.22 1.56
C SER A 137 20.36 -0.53 0.22
N MET A 138 19.31 0.06 -0.37
CA MET A 138 19.37 0.88 -1.58
C MET A 138 19.74 2.35 -1.31
N GLY A 139 19.82 2.76 -0.02
CA GLY A 139 20.10 4.15 0.38
C GLY A 139 18.83 4.98 0.66
N GLY A 140 17.66 4.38 0.66
CA GLY A 140 16.41 5.01 1.11
C GLY A 140 16.23 4.96 2.63
N TYR A 141 15.13 5.51 3.10
CA TYR A 141 14.71 5.41 4.51
C TYR A 141 13.72 4.25 4.67
N GLY A 142 13.94 3.40 5.66
CA GLY A 142 13.04 2.28 5.95
C GLY A 142 12.71 2.17 7.44
N GLU A 143 11.47 1.84 7.76
CA GLU A 143 11.02 1.65 9.15
C GLU A 143 9.96 0.54 9.25
N LEU A 144 10.04 -0.25 10.32
CA LEU A 144 9.03 -1.26 10.67
C LEU A 144 8.09 -0.70 11.73
N VAL A 145 6.79 -0.86 11.52
CA VAL A 145 5.74 -0.51 12.48
C VAL A 145 4.94 -1.75 12.85
N GLU A 146 5.06 -2.17 14.09
CA GLU A 146 4.31 -3.29 14.68
C GLU A 146 3.22 -2.81 15.64
N ASN A 147 3.46 -1.67 16.31
CA ASN A 147 2.48 -1.07 17.22
C ASN A 147 1.75 0.09 16.51
N PRO A 148 0.40 0.09 16.51
CA PRO A 148 -0.37 1.19 15.92
C PRO A 148 -0.05 2.60 16.44
N ALA A 149 0.46 2.72 17.68
CA ALA A 149 0.86 4.00 18.26
C ALA A 149 2.09 4.62 17.56
N ASP A 150 2.94 3.79 16.96
CA ASP A 150 4.17 4.22 16.30
C ASP A 150 3.95 4.67 14.85
N LEU A 151 2.74 4.48 14.29
CA LEU A 151 2.46 4.72 12.88
C LEU A 151 2.60 6.20 12.49
N ILE A 152 1.98 7.11 13.23
CA ILE A 152 2.08 8.56 12.98
C ILE A 152 3.52 9.03 13.12
N PRO A 153 4.23 8.75 14.23
CA PRO A 153 5.64 9.09 14.36
C PRO A 153 6.54 8.55 13.22
N ALA A 154 6.27 7.32 12.73
CA ALA A 154 7.01 6.73 11.62
C ALA A 154 6.78 7.47 10.29
N ILE A 155 5.53 7.86 10.01
CA ILE A 155 5.17 8.69 8.85
C ILE A 155 5.92 10.03 8.91
N GLU A 156 5.91 10.70 10.05
CA GLU A 156 6.57 12.00 10.24
C GLU A 156 8.09 11.89 10.05
N ARG A 157 8.74 10.87 10.64
CA ARG A 157 10.17 10.62 10.46
C ARG A 157 10.52 10.34 9.00
N SER A 158 9.70 9.54 8.32
CA SER A 158 9.88 9.20 6.91
C SER A 158 9.84 10.45 6.03
N ILE A 159 8.84 11.32 6.23
CA ILE A 159 8.73 12.58 5.48
C ILE A 159 9.91 13.50 5.79
N LYS A 160 10.29 13.61 7.06
CA LYS A 160 11.41 14.45 7.51
C LYS A 160 12.77 13.98 6.96
N SER A 161 12.92 12.72 6.64
CA SER A 161 14.17 12.16 6.09
C SER A 161 14.54 12.80 4.75
N GLY A 162 13.55 13.26 3.98
CA GLY A 162 13.75 13.79 2.63
C GLY A 162 14.19 12.74 1.61
N LEU A 163 14.16 11.46 1.98
CA LEU A 163 14.55 10.32 1.14
C LEU A 163 13.33 9.57 0.58
N PRO A 164 13.49 8.80 -0.51
CA PRO A 164 12.51 7.76 -0.83
C PRO A 164 12.38 6.82 0.36
N SER A 165 11.16 6.70 0.90
CA SER A 165 10.95 6.10 2.23
C SER A 165 9.91 4.97 2.16
N LEU A 166 10.12 3.91 2.97
CA LEU A 166 9.18 2.83 3.12
C LEU A 166 8.90 2.53 4.60
N VAL A 167 7.64 2.69 5.00
CA VAL A 167 7.13 2.24 6.29
C VAL A 167 6.42 0.91 6.11
N ASN A 168 7.00 -0.16 6.68
CA ASN A 168 6.45 -1.51 6.62
C ASN A 168 5.55 -1.74 7.84
N VAL A 169 4.25 -1.75 7.64
CA VAL A 169 3.25 -1.83 8.72
C VAL A 169 2.68 -3.24 8.80
N ILE A 170 2.82 -3.89 9.94
CA ILE A 170 2.18 -5.19 10.17
C ILE A 170 0.68 -4.99 10.31
N THR A 171 -0.08 -5.69 9.48
CA THR A 171 -1.54 -5.61 9.45
C THR A 171 -2.19 -6.96 9.77
N ASN A 172 -3.48 -6.92 10.09
CA ASN A 172 -4.23 -8.14 10.43
C ASN A 172 -4.56 -8.93 9.17
N PRO A 173 -4.06 -10.18 9.02
CA PRO A 173 -4.29 -11.02 7.85
C PRO A 173 -5.73 -11.54 7.69
N ASP A 174 -6.56 -11.40 8.73
CA ASP A 174 -7.97 -11.84 8.72
C ASP A 174 -8.95 -10.70 8.40
N ALA A 175 -8.44 -9.46 8.24
CA ALA A 175 -9.28 -8.30 7.99
C ALA A 175 -9.71 -8.20 6.52
N THR A 176 -10.95 -8.54 6.22
CA THR A 176 -11.54 -8.52 4.88
C THR A 176 -12.27 -7.20 4.61
N SER A 177 -12.11 -6.63 3.42
CA SER A 177 -12.83 -5.41 3.02
C SER A 177 -14.27 -5.69 2.59
N ALA A 178 -15.17 -4.72 2.79
CA ALA A 178 -16.54 -4.81 2.28
C ALA A 178 -16.57 -4.93 0.74
N ALA A 179 -15.61 -4.32 0.06
CA ALA A 179 -15.50 -4.42 -1.39
C ALA A 179 -15.11 -5.84 -1.83
N THR A 180 -14.24 -6.53 -1.09
CA THR A 180 -13.90 -7.94 -1.37
C THR A 180 -15.13 -8.84 -1.24
N HIS A 181 -15.97 -8.63 -0.21
CA HIS A 181 -17.23 -9.34 -0.11
C HIS A 181 -18.16 -9.08 -1.29
N ALA A 182 -18.34 -7.82 -1.69
CA ALA A 182 -19.21 -7.45 -2.80
C ALA A 182 -18.71 -8.02 -4.14
N ILE A 183 -17.42 -7.91 -4.43
CA ILE A 183 -16.81 -8.44 -5.66
C ILE A 183 -16.94 -9.96 -5.71
N THR A 184 -16.66 -10.65 -4.60
CA THR A 184 -16.80 -12.11 -4.53
C THR A 184 -18.24 -12.54 -4.81
N ALA A 185 -19.21 -11.88 -4.18
CA ALA A 185 -20.64 -12.18 -4.40
C ALA A 185 -21.10 -11.95 -5.86
N MET A 186 -20.46 -11.02 -6.58
CA MET A 186 -20.75 -10.77 -8.01
C MET A 186 -20.12 -11.82 -8.92
N MET A 187 -18.97 -12.39 -8.52
CA MET A 187 -18.23 -13.36 -9.33
C MET A 187 -18.63 -14.81 -9.07
N THR A 188 -19.30 -15.09 -7.94
CA THR A 188 -19.79 -16.41 -7.61
C THR A 188 -21.02 -16.73 -8.47
N PRO A 189 -21.05 -17.82 -9.28
CA PRO A 189 -22.23 -18.21 -10.01
C PRO A 189 -23.40 -18.39 -9.05
N LYS A 190 -24.55 -17.80 -9.38
CA LYS A 190 -25.81 -18.11 -8.68
C LYS A 190 -26.29 -19.45 -9.22
N GLU A 191 -26.44 -20.45 -8.34
CA GLU A 191 -27.10 -21.70 -8.65
C GLU A 191 -28.55 -21.48 -9.11
#